data_ace34fe1fc4aef7e70e213aa088d6e22
#
_entry.id   ace34fe1fc4aef7e70e213aa088d6e22
#
_cell.length_a   1.000
_cell.length_b   1.000
_cell.length_c   1.000
_cell.angle_alpha   90.00
_cell.angle_beta   90.00
_cell.angle_gamma   90.00
#
_symmetry.space_group_name_H-M   'P 1'
#
loop_
_entity.id
_entity.type
_entity.pdbx_description
1 polymer ?
#
loop_
_entity_poly.entity_id
_entity_poly.type
_entity_poly.pdbx_seq_one_letter_code
_entity_poly.pdbx_strand_id
1 'polypeptide(L)'
;MIKTDLDTAWNFMRSPANLNKITPPDMTFTILNDLPEVMYEGQIIRYKIESALSGAKNWVSELKHIKEKHSFVDDQRIGPYSLWYHYHEINECPEGIEFIDHITYSIPFGIFGEIAHWVYVKNQLKKIFDFREKTTPKLLEKD
;
A
#
# COMPACT_ATOMS: atom_id res chain seq x y z
N MET A 1 9.28 7.92 -10.88
CA MET A 1 8.87 8.12 -12.29
C MET A 1 8.94 6.79 -13.01
N ILE A 2 7.88 6.41 -13.75
CA ILE A 2 7.79 5.11 -14.46
C ILE A 2 7.29 5.36 -15.88
N LYS A 3 7.98 4.79 -16.87
CA LYS A 3 7.62 4.92 -18.31
C LYS A 3 6.44 3.99 -18.63
N THR A 4 5.24 4.47 -18.38
CA THR A 4 3.98 3.76 -18.64
C THR A 4 2.87 4.77 -18.94
N ASP A 5 1.71 4.30 -19.34
CA ASP A 5 0.52 5.14 -19.52
C ASP A 5 -0.36 5.19 -18.25
N LEU A 6 -1.21 6.21 -18.18
CA LEU A 6 -2.07 6.47 -17.02
C LEU A 6 -3.03 5.31 -16.72
N ASP A 7 -3.60 4.68 -17.74
CA ASP A 7 -4.53 3.57 -17.55
C ASP A 7 -3.83 2.33 -16.99
N THR A 8 -2.66 2.02 -17.49
CA THR A 8 -1.82 0.92 -16.97
C THR A 8 -1.42 1.19 -15.52
N ALA A 9 -0.95 2.40 -15.20
CA ALA A 9 -0.57 2.81 -13.85
C ALA A 9 -1.76 2.73 -12.88
N TRP A 10 -2.91 3.29 -13.26
CA TRP A 10 -4.11 3.28 -12.44
C TRP A 10 -4.63 1.86 -12.18
N ASN A 11 -4.76 1.04 -13.23
CA ASN A 11 -5.21 -0.34 -13.10
C ASN A 11 -4.28 -1.18 -12.24
N PHE A 12 -2.99 -0.90 -12.26
CA PHE A 12 -2.03 -1.55 -11.38
C PHE A 12 -2.22 -1.12 -9.93
N MET A 13 -2.28 0.20 -9.68
CA MET A 13 -2.34 0.77 -8.33
C MET A 13 -3.66 0.43 -7.61
N ARG A 14 -4.79 0.49 -8.33
CA ARG A 14 -6.11 0.22 -7.75
C ARG A 14 -6.39 -1.26 -7.45
N SER A 15 -5.54 -2.17 -7.90
CA SER A 15 -5.77 -3.62 -7.75
C SER A 15 -5.02 -4.20 -6.54
N PRO A 16 -5.74 -4.61 -5.46
CA PRO A 16 -5.11 -5.25 -4.31
C PRO A 16 -4.38 -6.56 -4.64
N ALA A 17 -4.73 -7.23 -5.75
CA ALA A 17 -4.06 -8.42 -6.23
C ALA A 17 -2.58 -8.19 -6.60
N ASN A 18 -2.19 -6.94 -6.89
CA ASN A 18 -0.82 -6.59 -7.20
C ASN A 18 0.05 -6.39 -5.94
N LEU A 19 -0.56 -6.31 -4.76
CA LEU A 19 0.13 -5.96 -3.52
C LEU A 19 1.32 -6.90 -3.23
N ASN A 20 1.13 -8.22 -3.40
CA ASN A 20 2.22 -9.19 -3.20
C ASN A 20 3.38 -9.03 -4.18
N LYS A 21 3.13 -8.52 -5.40
CA LYS A 21 4.18 -8.30 -6.41
C LYS A 21 5.14 -7.18 -6.01
N ILE A 22 4.65 -6.22 -5.21
CA ILE A 22 5.38 -5.04 -4.74
C ILE A 22 5.64 -5.06 -3.23
N THR A 23 5.59 -6.25 -2.64
CA THR A 23 5.89 -6.50 -1.22
C THR A 23 7.10 -7.42 -1.10
N PRO A 24 8.04 -7.18 -0.17
CA PRO A 24 9.18 -8.06 0.05
C PRO A 24 8.77 -9.51 0.26
N PRO A 25 9.56 -10.51 -0.21
CA PRO A 25 9.18 -11.93 -0.20
C PRO A 25 9.03 -12.56 1.20
N ASP A 26 9.50 -11.88 2.24
CA ASP A 26 9.30 -12.29 3.64
C ASP A 26 7.97 -11.82 4.24
N MET A 27 7.12 -11.17 3.43
CA MET A 27 5.76 -10.78 3.78
C MET A 27 4.77 -11.26 2.72
N THR A 28 3.59 -11.69 3.16
CA THR A 28 2.51 -12.12 2.27
C THR A 28 1.19 -11.50 2.69
N PHE A 29 0.43 -11.01 1.70
CA PHE A 29 -0.93 -10.52 1.86
C PHE A 29 -1.92 -11.50 1.24
N THR A 30 -2.80 -12.05 2.06
CA THR A 30 -3.91 -12.89 1.58
C THR A 30 -5.21 -12.11 1.68
N ILE A 31 -5.90 -11.90 0.55
CA ILE A 31 -7.20 -11.24 0.51
C ILE A 31 -8.25 -12.24 0.99
N LEU A 32 -9.09 -11.83 1.96
CA LEU A 32 -10.04 -12.70 2.66
C LEU A 32 -11.50 -12.49 2.25
N ASN A 33 -11.79 -11.53 1.37
CA ASN A 33 -13.14 -11.28 0.87
C ASN A 33 -13.12 -11.08 -0.65
N ASP A 34 -14.26 -11.33 -1.27
CA ASP A 34 -14.44 -11.04 -2.68
C ASP A 34 -14.31 -9.54 -2.94
N LEU A 35 -13.67 -9.22 -4.05
CA LEU A 35 -13.44 -7.83 -4.47
C LEU A 35 -14.22 -7.56 -5.76
N PRO A 36 -14.84 -6.38 -5.89
CA PRO A 36 -15.45 -5.96 -7.14
C PRO A 36 -14.38 -5.67 -8.21
N GLU A 37 -14.77 -5.71 -9.48
CA GLU A 37 -13.87 -5.34 -10.58
C GLU A 37 -13.46 -3.87 -10.53
N VAL A 38 -14.36 -3.01 -10.05
CA VAL A 38 -14.14 -1.56 -9.92
C VAL A 38 -14.21 -1.17 -8.45
N MET A 39 -13.16 -0.52 -7.97
CA MET A 39 -13.11 0.02 -6.61
C MET A 39 -14.17 1.11 -6.42
N TYR A 40 -14.70 1.24 -5.22
CA TYR A 40 -15.70 2.25 -4.87
C TYR A 40 -15.45 2.85 -3.48
N GLU A 41 -16.01 4.03 -3.26
CA GLU A 41 -15.92 4.75 -1.98
C GLU A 41 -16.56 3.94 -0.85
N GLY A 42 -15.82 3.73 0.24
CA GLY A 42 -16.24 2.90 1.37
C GLY A 42 -16.02 1.40 1.18
N GLN A 43 -15.36 0.97 0.12
CA GLN A 43 -15.02 -0.44 -0.09
C GLN A 43 -14.15 -0.98 1.03
N ILE A 44 -14.56 -2.10 1.61
CA ILE A 44 -13.80 -2.81 2.64
C ILE A 44 -12.98 -3.93 2.01
N ILE A 45 -11.69 -3.95 2.34
CA ILE A 45 -10.77 -5.02 1.94
C ILE A 45 -10.21 -5.66 3.21
N ARG A 46 -10.34 -6.97 3.31
CA ARG A 46 -9.83 -7.73 4.45
C ARG A 46 -8.60 -8.52 4.03
N TYR A 47 -7.53 -8.36 4.78
CA TYR A 47 -6.28 -9.07 4.55
C TYR A 47 -5.88 -9.90 5.77
N LYS A 48 -5.22 -11.01 5.53
CA LYS A 48 -4.28 -11.64 6.45
C LYS A 48 -2.88 -11.29 5.98
N ILE A 49 -2.13 -10.62 6.84
CA ILE A 49 -0.73 -10.27 6.59
C ILE A 49 0.15 -11.24 7.38
N GLU A 50 1.04 -11.93 6.70
CA GLU A 50 1.98 -12.85 7.32
C GLU A 50 3.41 -12.34 7.08
N SER A 51 4.20 -12.26 8.15
CA SER A 51 5.59 -11.85 8.11
C SER A 51 6.42 -12.77 8.97
N ALA A 52 7.62 -13.12 8.50
CA ALA A 52 8.56 -13.96 9.23
C ALA A 52 8.92 -13.42 10.62
N LEU A 53 8.89 -12.09 10.80
CA LEU A 53 9.28 -11.44 12.07
C LEU A 53 8.09 -11.16 12.99
N SER A 54 6.92 -10.80 12.47
CA SER A 54 5.77 -10.35 13.27
C SER A 54 4.62 -11.35 13.31
N GLY A 55 4.75 -12.51 12.65
CA GLY A 55 3.70 -13.52 12.55
C GLY A 55 2.52 -13.08 11.69
N ALA A 56 1.37 -13.71 11.90
CA ALA A 56 0.14 -13.44 11.17
C ALA A 56 -0.70 -12.36 11.89
N LYS A 57 -1.22 -11.39 11.12
CA LYS A 57 -2.08 -10.31 11.60
C LYS A 57 -3.26 -10.10 10.65
N ASN A 58 -4.42 -9.79 11.22
CA ASN A 58 -5.55 -9.34 10.44
C ASN A 58 -5.41 -7.83 10.15
N TRP A 59 -5.80 -7.45 8.95
CA TRP A 59 -5.83 -6.07 8.49
C TRP A 59 -7.12 -5.81 7.73
N VAL A 60 -7.81 -4.74 8.05
CA VAL A 60 -9.02 -4.31 7.35
C VAL A 60 -8.82 -2.88 6.90
N SER A 61 -8.90 -2.67 5.60
CA SER A 61 -8.84 -1.35 4.96
C SER A 61 -10.21 -0.90 4.51
N GLU A 62 -10.41 0.40 4.52
CA GLU A 62 -11.50 1.09 3.84
C GLU A 62 -10.92 2.03 2.79
N LEU A 63 -11.39 1.93 1.55
CA LEU A 63 -10.99 2.84 0.48
C LEU A 63 -11.85 4.11 0.53
N LYS A 64 -11.17 5.26 0.49
CA LYS A 64 -11.80 6.59 0.62
C LYS A 64 -11.21 7.58 -0.38
N HIS A 65 -11.93 8.68 -0.58
CA HIS A 65 -11.49 9.84 -1.36
C HIS A 65 -11.00 9.46 -2.76
N ILE A 66 -11.74 8.56 -3.40
CA ILE A 66 -11.38 8.05 -4.72
C ILE A 66 -11.59 9.16 -5.76
N LYS A 67 -10.52 9.50 -6.45
CA LYS A 67 -10.51 10.32 -7.67
C LYS A 67 -9.94 9.45 -8.78
N GLU A 68 -10.82 8.97 -9.66
CA GLU A 68 -10.44 8.01 -10.71
C GLU A 68 -9.26 8.53 -11.54
N LYS A 69 -8.30 7.64 -11.80
CA LYS A 69 -7.05 7.91 -12.51
C LYS A 69 -6.17 8.99 -11.88
N HIS A 70 -6.38 9.28 -10.61
CA HIS A 70 -5.57 10.26 -9.91
C HIS A 70 -5.17 9.80 -8.51
N SER A 71 -6.14 9.51 -7.60
CA SER A 71 -5.78 9.22 -6.21
C SER A 71 -6.86 8.44 -5.46
N PHE A 72 -6.47 7.80 -4.37
CA PHE A 72 -7.35 7.26 -3.34
C PHE A 72 -6.62 7.13 -2.01
N VAL A 73 -7.37 6.88 -0.97
CA VAL A 73 -6.87 6.61 0.38
C VAL A 73 -7.18 5.17 0.77
N ASP A 74 -6.19 4.49 1.34
CA ASP A 74 -6.32 3.23 2.07
C ASP A 74 -6.23 3.55 3.58
N ASP A 75 -7.39 3.50 4.26
CA ASP A 75 -7.52 3.80 5.68
C ASP A 75 -7.70 2.51 6.49
N GLN A 76 -6.78 2.23 7.41
CA GLN A 76 -6.87 1.06 8.28
C GLN A 76 -8.02 1.21 9.28
N ARG A 77 -8.99 0.28 9.21
CA ARG A 77 -10.09 0.19 10.19
C ARG A 77 -9.78 -0.79 11.31
N ILE A 78 -9.08 -1.87 11.01
CA ILE A 78 -8.58 -2.86 11.97
C ILE A 78 -7.16 -3.23 11.57
N GLY A 79 -6.24 -3.23 12.52
CA GLY A 79 -4.85 -3.56 12.27
C GLY A 79 -3.93 -3.17 13.43
N PRO A 80 -2.61 -3.26 13.24
CA PRO A 80 -1.63 -3.06 14.32
C PRO A 80 -1.37 -1.58 14.66
N TYR A 81 -1.82 -0.65 13.84
CA TYR A 81 -1.61 0.79 14.06
C TYR A 81 -2.82 1.41 14.76
N SER A 82 -2.62 2.45 15.58
CA SER A 82 -3.72 3.28 16.10
C SER A 82 -4.25 4.26 15.06
N LEU A 83 -3.41 4.62 14.08
CA LEU A 83 -3.77 5.36 12.88
C LEU A 83 -2.94 4.81 11.72
N TRP A 84 -3.57 4.60 10.59
CA TRP A 84 -2.92 4.36 9.32
C TRP A 84 -3.77 4.96 8.21
N TYR A 85 -3.25 6.01 7.60
CA TYR A 85 -3.88 6.74 6.50
C TYR A 85 -2.88 6.80 5.36
N HIS A 86 -3.11 6.00 4.32
CA HIS A 86 -2.21 5.88 3.20
C HIS A 86 -2.85 6.51 1.95
N TYR A 87 -2.37 7.67 1.59
CA TYR A 87 -2.77 8.38 0.39
C TYR A 87 -1.91 7.95 -0.78
N HIS A 88 -2.56 7.47 -1.84
CA HIS A 88 -1.97 7.10 -3.11
C HIS A 88 -2.32 8.12 -4.16
N GLU A 89 -1.34 8.55 -4.96
CA GLU A 89 -1.54 9.48 -6.06
C GLU A 89 -0.68 9.10 -7.25
N ILE A 90 -1.21 9.33 -8.47
CA ILE A 90 -0.46 9.25 -9.72
C ILE A 90 -0.64 10.53 -10.52
N ASN A 91 0.45 11.01 -11.11
CA ASN A 91 0.47 12.21 -11.94
C ASN A 91 1.13 11.93 -13.28
N GLU A 92 0.55 12.44 -14.37
CA GLU A 92 1.19 12.42 -15.68
C GLU A 92 2.31 13.48 -15.74
N CYS A 93 3.47 13.05 -16.21
CA CYS A 93 4.64 13.89 -16.42
C CYS A 93 5.22 13.63 -17.81
N PRO A 94 6.05 14.53 -18.36
CA PRO A 94 6.65 14.33 -19.68
C PRO A 94 7.45 13.02 -19.83
N GLU A 95 8.02 12.54 -18.73
CA GLU A 95 8.86 11.33 -18.70
C GLU A 95 8.07 10.05 -18.34
N GLY A 96 6.77 10.13 -18.10
CA GLY A 96 5.92 8.99 -17.73
C GLY A 96 4.98 9.32 -16.57
N ILE A 97 4.70 8.34 -15.72
CA ILE A 97 3.82 8.48 -14.56
C ILE A 97 4.64 8.58 -13.27
N GLU A 98 4.37 9.61 -12.49
CA GLU A 98 4.85 9.72 -11.12
C GLU A 98 3.88 9.02 -10.16
N PHE A 99 4.41 8.14 -9.32
CA PHE A 99 3.68 7.50 -8.22
C PHE A 99 4.08 8.17 -6.92
N ILE A 100 3.11 8.57 -6.13
CA ILE A 100 3.30 9.23 -4.84
C ILE A 100 2.54 8.44 -3.78
N ASP A 101 3.25 8.05 -2.72
CA ASP A 101 2.70 7.42 -1.52
C ASP A 101 2.94 8.33 -0.31
N HIS A 102 1.86 8.79 0.32
CA HIS A 102 1.93 9.51 1.59
C HIS A 102 1.31 8.71 2.71
N ILE A 103 2.11 8.34 3.71
CA ILE A 103 1.64 7.56 4.86
C ILE A 103 1.68 8.41 6.12
N THR A 104 0.51 8.60 6.70
CA THR A 104 0.37 9.13 8.06
C THR A 104 -0.01 7.99 8.97
N TYR A 105 0.79 7.73 10.00
CA TYR A 105 0.53 6.62 10.91
C TYR A 105 0.90 6.94 12.36
N SER A 106 0.28 6.21 13.29
CA SER A 106 0.56 6.24 14.72
C SER A 106 0.58 4.81 15.27
N ILE A 107 1.44 4.58 16.23
CA ILE A 107 1.61 3.27 16.88
C ILE A 107 0.95 3.30 18.26
N PRO A 108 0.24 2.24 18.66
CA PRO A 108 -0.32 2.14 19.99
C PRO A 108 0.76 2.01 21.07
N PHE A 109 0.37 2.11 22.34
CA PHE A 109 1.21 1.88 23.53
C PHE A 109 2.15 3.04 23.95
N GLY A 110 1.89 4.29 23.54
CA GLY A 110 2.60 5.48 24.02
C GLY A 110 4.13 5.36 23.89
N ILE A 111 4.89 5.64 24.96
CA ILE A 111 6.36 5.62 24.95
C ILE A 111 6.95 4.27 24.50
N PHE A 112 6.35 3.16 24.87
CA PHE A 112 6.79 1.83 24.41
C PHE A 112 6.56 1.65 22.90
N GLY A 113 5.48 2.22 22.37
CA GLY A 113 5.22 2.28 20.94
C GLY A 113 6.27 3.13 20.21
N GLU A 114 6.67 4.27 20.78
CA GLU A 114 7.72 5.13 20.20
C GLU A 114 9.07 4.42 20.10
N ILE A 115 9.46 3.68 21.14
CA ILE A 115 10.69 2.87 21.12
C ILE A 115 10.59 1.78 20.04
N ALA A 116 9.49 1.05 19.97
CA ALA A 116 9.24 0.04 18.94
C ALA A 116 9.25 0.66 17.53
N HIS A 117 8.72 1.87 17.37
CA HIS A 117 8.78 2.63 16.10
C HIS A 117 10.22 2.87 15.65
N TRP A 118 11.06 3.43 16.52
CA TRP A 118 12.44 3.75 16.18
C TRP A 118 13.27 2.52 15.84
N VAL A 119 13.07 1.42 16.56
CA VAL A 119 13.88 0.20 16.40
C VAL A 119 13.39 -0.68 15.25
N TYR A 120 12.08 -0.74 15.03
CA TYR A 120 11.50 -1.75 14.13
C TYR A 120 10.63 -1.18 13.01
N VAL A 121 9.56 -0.44 13.34
CA VAL A 121 8.51 -0.08 12.35
C VAL A 121 9.05 0.80 11.22
N LYS A 122 9.85 1.80 11.55
CA LYS A 122 10.47 2.69 10.55
C LYS A 122 11.32 1.92 9.53
N ASN A 123 12.11 0.95 10.02
CA ASN A 123 12.97 0.14 9.16
C ASN A 123 12.16 -0.81 8.28
N GLN A 124 11.06 -1.38 8.81
CA GLN A 124 10.16 -2.23 8.04
C GLN A 124 9.44 -1.44 6.94
N LEU A 125 8.91 -0.28 7.25
CA LEU A 125 8.28 0.59 6.25
C LEU A 125 9.29 0.98 5.17
N LYS A 126 10.48 1.41 5.56
CA LYS A 126 11.54 1.72 4.60
C LYS A 126 11.85 0.54 3.68
N LYS A 127 11.99 -0.68 4.22
CA LYS A 127 12.23 -1.89 3.43
C LYS A 127 11.12 -2.14 2.42
N ILE A 128 9.85 -1.99 2.82
CA ILE A 128 8.69 -2.18 1.94
C ILE A 128 8.72 -1.17 0.80
N PHE A 129 8.92 0.11 1.10
CA PHE A 129 8.89 1.16 0.08
C PHE A 129 10.12 1.15 -0.83
N ASP A 130 11.31 0.86 -0.31
CA ASP A 130 12.51 0.64 -1.12
C ASP A 130 12.33 -0.55 -2.10
N PHE A 131 11.62 -1.60 -1.67
CA PHE A 131 11.30 -2.74 -2.53
C PHE A 131 10.30 -2.34 -3.63
N ARG A 132 9.23 -1.58 -3.28
CA ARG A 132 8.24 -1.07 -4.23
C ARG A 132 8.89 -0.20 -5.30
N GLU A 133 9.70 0.77 -4.89
CA GLU A 133 10.39 1.69 -5.78
C GLU A 133 11.24 0.95 -6.84
N LYS A 134 11.89 -0.14 -6.44
CA LYS A 134 12.71 -0.97 -7.34
C LYS A 134 11.91 -1.94 -8.21
N THR A 135 10.73 -2.36 -7.74
CA THR A 135 9.98 -3.46 -8.37
C THR A 135 8.89 -2.93 -9.29
N THR A 136 8.20 -1.86 -8.91
CA THR A 136 7.08 -1.30 -9.69
C THR A 136 7.49 -0.91 -11.12
N PRO A 137 8.64 -0.25 -11.36
CA PRO A 137 9.08 0.05 -12.73
C PRO A 137 9.23 -1.22 -13.57
N LYS A 138 9.85 -2.27 -13.03
CA LYS A 138 10.05 -3.55 -13.76
C LYS A 138 8.76 -4.26 -14.16
N LEU A 139 7.65 -3.95 -13.47
CA LEU A 139 6.34 -4.52 -13.74
C LEU A 139 5.53 -3.69 -14.74
N LEU A 140 5.80 -2.39 -14.85
CA LEU A 140 4.99 -1.44 -15.60
C LEU A 140 5.67 -0.83 -16.80
N GLU A 141 7.02 -0.78 -16.84
CA GLU A 141 7.73 -0.25 -18.00
C GLU A 141 7.50 -1.15 -19.21
N LYS A 142 7.11 -0.52 -20.30
CA LYS A 142 7.02 -1.15 -21.63
C LYS A 142 8.40 -1.00 -22.29
N ASP A 143 8.91 -2.09 -22.85
CA ASP A 143 10.10 -2.11 -23.71
C ASP A 143 9.95 -1.16 -24.92
#